data_7f8eb630a56d9b3c14ceb09c856b8022
#
_entry.id   7f8eb630a56d9b3c14ceb09c856b8022
#
_cell.length_a   1.000
_cell.length_b   1.000
_cell.length_c   1.000
_cell.angle_alpha   90.00
_cell.angle_beta   90.00
_cell.angle_gamma   90.00
#
_symmetry.space_group_name_H-M   'P 1'
#
loop_
_entity.id
_entity.type
_entity.pdbx_description
1 polymer ?
#
loop_
_entity_poly.entity_id
_entity_poly.type
_entity_poly.pdbx_seq_one_letter_code
_entity_poly.pdbx_strand_id
1 'polypeptide(L)'
;MASIEVIFIRHAEASSSWGDHHDPGLSDTGIAQSKKLINRPELKQLDHYSFISSPKLRAVETARPLAKKFKKELIIENIFTEIPSPNIEPENKQEWLKKILQMNKNDLPENITKWKENIISKTITFSEDSVIFTHFMVINALLSELNSETKLLYFYPDYTSIVKITIEDGEFINF
;
A
#
# COMPACT_ATOMS: atom_id res chain seq x y z
N MET A 1 -4.85 9.94 25.49
CA MET A 1 -4.54 10.60 24.23
C MET A 1 -5.21 9.90 23.07
N ALA A 2 -5.57 10.65 22.03
CA ALA A 2 -6.26 10.06 20.90
C ALA A 2 -5.29 9.19 20.09
N SER A 3 -5.72 7.98 19.77
CA SER A 3 -5.01 7.12 18.83
C SER A 3 -5.43 7.47 17.40
N ILE A 4 -4.49 7.30 16.47
CA ILE A 4 -4.72 7.49 15.03
C ILE A 4 -4.80 6.12 14.38
N GLU A 5 -5.85 5.91 13.58
CA GLU A 5 -6.04 4.67 12.83
C GLU A 5 -5.66 4.89 11.37
N VAL A 6 -4.79 4.04 10.85
CA VAL A 6 -4.37 4.06 9.45
C VAL A 6 -4.70 2.73 8.82
N ILE A 7 -5.54 2.75 7.79
CA ILE A 7 -5.99 1.56 7.07
C ILE A 7 -5.26 1.51 5.73
N PHE A 8 -4.54 0.42 5.47
CA PHE A 8 -3.89 0.17 4.18
C PHE A 8 -4.70 -0.85 3.39
N ILE A 9 -4.98 -0.54 2.13
CA ILE A 9 -5.72 -1.41 1.22
C ILE A 9 -4.85 -1.65 -0.01
N ARG A 10 -4.56 -2.94 -0.29
CA ARG A 10 -3.90 -3.30 -1.54
C ARG A 10 -4.85 -3.07 -2.71
N HIS A 11 -4.36 -2.52 -3.82
CA HIS A 11 -5.16 -2.33 -5.03
C HIS A 11 -5.81 -3.65 -5.50
N ALA A 12 -6.91 -3.55 -6.22
CA ALA A 12 -7.59 -4.67 -6.85
C ALA A 12 -6.79 -5.19 -8.07
N GLU A 13 -7.24 -6.27 -8.68
CA GLU A 13 -6.54 -6.89 -9.80
C GLU A 13 -6.32 -5.90 -10.94
N ALA A 14 -5.07 -5.78 -11.37
CA ALA A 14 -4.70 -4.95 -12.51
C ALA A 14 -4.89 -5.71 -13.82
N SER A 15 -5.06 -4.97 -14.92
CA SER A 15 -5.25 -5.56 -16.26
C SER A 15 -3.99 -6.20 -16.83
N SER A 16 -2.83 -5.93 -16.24
CA SER A 16 -1.54 -6.50 -16.63
C SER A 16 -0.71 -6.84 -15.40
N SER A 17 0.17 -7.83 -15.53
CA SER A 17 1.11 -8.19 -14.46
C SER A 17 2.10 -7.06 -14.22
N TRP A 18 2.60 -6.99 -12.97
CA TRP A 18 3.60 -6.01 -12.59
C TRP A 18 4.86 -6.13 -13.47
N GLY A 19 5.24 -5.02 -14.08
CA GLY A 19 6.40 -4.95 -14.97
C GLY A 19 6.05 -5.08 -16.46
N ASP A 20 4.86 -5.60 -16.81
CA ASP A 20 4.46 -5.82 -18.21
C ASP A 20 3.91 -4.55 -18.86
N HIS A 21 3.38 -3.65 -18.08
CA HIS A 21 2.82 -2.38 -18.55
C HIS A 21 3.26 -1.27 -17.61
N HIS A 22 3.43 -0.06 -18.14
CA HIS A 22 3.92 1.08 -17.36
C HIS A 22 2.96 1.45 -16.21
N ASP A 23 1.66 1.57 -16.50
CA ASP A 23 0.66 1.96 -15.50
C ASP A 23 -0.70 1.35 -15.83
N PRO A 24 -0.87 0.04 -15.62
CA PRO A 24 -2.14 -0.60 -15.93
C PRO A 24 -3.24 -0.17 -14.96
N GLY A 25 -4.44 0.02 -15.48
CA GLY A 25 -5.66 0.16 -14.69
C GLY A 25 -6.16 -1.20 -14.20
N LEU A 26 -7.34 -1.23 -13.61
CA LEU A 26 -7.96 -2.46 -13.14
C LEU A 26 -8.48 -3.33 -14.28
N SER A 27 -8.41 -4.63 -14.11
CA SER A 27 -9.14 -5.59 -14.94
C SER A 27 -10.64 -5.53 -14.63
N ASP A 28 -11.46 -6.21 -15.43
CA ASP A 28 -12.90 -6.32 -15.13
C ASP A 28 -13.14 -6.96 -13.76
N THR A 29 -12.36 -7.99 -13.44
CA THR A 29 -12.37 -8.62 -12.11
C THR A 29 -11.99 -7.61 -11.03
N GLY A 30 -10.94 -6.81 -11.27
CA GLY A 30 -10.48 -5.77 -10.34
C GLY A 30 -11.53 -4.69 -10.10
N ILE A 31 -12.25 -4.28 -11.13
CA ILE A 31 -13.35 -3.32 -11.00
C ILE A 31 -14.44 -3.89 -10.07
N ALA A 32 -14.80 -5.15 -10.25
CA ALA A 32 -15.77 -5.82 -9.39
C ALA A 32 -15.26 -5.92 -7.93
N GLN A 33 -13.98 -6.25 -7.75
CA GLN A 33 -13.35 -6.30 -6.43
C GLN A 33 -13.39 -4.94 -5.73
N SER A 34 -13.09 -3.86 -6.45
CA SER A 34 -13.10 -2.50 -5.89
C SER A 34 -14.50 -2.08 -5.43
N LYS A 35 -15.53 -2.45 -6.16
CA LYS A 35 -16.92 -2.18 -5.78
C LYS A 35 -17.35 -2.92 -4.52
N LYS A 36 -16.84 -4.12 -4.31
CA LYS A 36 -17.13 -4.93 -3.10
C LYS A 36 -16.57 -4.30 -1.82
N LEU A 37 -15.56 -3.44 -1.90
CA LEU A 37 -15.03 -2.74 -0.74
C LEU A 37 -16.11 -1.95 0.01
N ILE A 38 -17.10 -1.43 -0.71
CA ILE A 38 -18.21 -0.67 -0.12
C ILE A 38 -18.94 -1.47 0.97
N ASN A 39 -18.98 -2.78 0.82
CA ASN A 39 -19.70 -3.67 1.73
C ASN A 39 -18.82 -4.31 2.82
N ARG A 40 -17.52 -3.99 2.87
CA ARG A 40 -16.63 -4.53 3.87
C ARG A 40 -16.92 -3.91 5.25
N PRO A 41 -17.12 -4.74 6.29
CA PRO A 41 -17.41 -4.24 7.63
C PRO A 41 -16.37 -3.27 8.17
N GLU A 42 -15.10 -3.50 7.84
CA GLU A 42 -13.97 -2.68 8.30
C GLU A 42 -14.00 -1.26 7.72
N LEU A 43 -14.79 -1.03 6.66
CA LEU A 43 -14.81 0.21 5.89
C LEU A 43 -16.17 0.93 5.96
N LYS A 44 -16.99 0.65 6.95
CA LYS A 44 -18.36 1.20 7.04
C LYS A 44 -18.44 2.64 7.55
N GLN A 45 -17.47 3.07 8.34
CA GLN A 45 -17.51 4.36 9.04
C GLN A 45 -16.25 5.18 8.75
N LEU A 46 -16.10 5.60 7.49
CA LEU A 46 -14.93 6.36 7.05
C LEU A 46 -15.21 7.85 6.82
N ASP A 47 -16.32 8.35 7.38
CA ASP A 47 -16.74 9.75 7.14
C ASP A 47 -15.69 10.79 7.54
N HIS A 48 -14.95 10.51 8.61
CA HIS A 48 -13.91 11.42 9.12
C HIS A 48 -12.50 11.07 8.66
N TYR A 49 -12.33 10.02 7.85
CA TYR A 49 -11.02 9.61 7.37
C TYR A 49 -10.56 10.45 6.18
N SER A 50 -9.26 10.71 6.12
CA SER A 50 -8.62 11.20 4.91
C SER A 50 -8.40 10.04 3.94
N PHE A 51 -8.67 10.26 2.65
CA PHE A 51 -8.49 9.24 1.61
C PHE A 51 -7.22 9.54 0.83
N ILE A 52 -6.27 8.63 0.88
CA ILE A 52 -4.94 8.78 0.28
C ILE A 52 -4.70 7.63 -0.70
N SER A 53 -4.04 7.90 -1.80
CA SER A 53 -3.69 6.88 -2.78
C SER A 53 -2.30 7.09 -3.34
N SER A 54 -1.63 5.97 -3.65
CA SER A 54 -0.52 5.97 -4.58
C SER A 54 -0.97 6.59 -5.91
N PRO A 55 -0.07 7.23 -6.68
CA PRO A 55 -0.42 7.81 -7.98
C PRO A 55 -0.72 6.76 -9.07
N LYS A 56 -0.40 5.49 -8.83
CA LYS A 56 -0.62 4.44 -9.83
C LYS A 56 -2.11 4.24 -10.11
N LEU A 57 -2.45 4.10 -11.39
CA LEU A 57 -3.84 4.04 -11.82
C LEU A 57 -4.63 2.93 -11.13
N ARG A 58 -4.04 1.75 -10.96
CA ARG A 58 -4.69 0.62 -10.27
C ARG A 58 -5.08 0.93 -8.83
N ALA A 59 -4.27 1.72 -8.12
CA ALA A 59 -4.59 2.15 -6.75
C ALA A 59 -5.70 3.20 -6.74
N VAL A 60 -5.60 4.19 -7.61
CA VAL A 60 -6.61 5.26 -7.76
C VAL A 60 -7.97 4.67 -8.12
N GLU A 61 -8.01 3.77 -9.08
CA GLU A 61 -9.25 3.13 -9.50
C GLU A 61 -9.86 2.24 -8.41
N THR A 62 -9.02 1.58 -7.62
CA THR A 62 -9.51 0.82 -6.46
C THR A 62 -10.20 1.73 -5.43
N ALA A 63 -9.67 2.93 -5.23
CA ALA A 63 -10.21 3.88 -4.27
C ALA A 63 -11.54 4.53 -4.70
N ARG A 64 -11.76 4.68 -5.99
CA ARG A 64 -12.89 5.48 -6.52
C ARG A 64 -14.27 5.11 -5.98
N PRO A 65 -14.70 3.83 -5.95
CA PRO A 65 -16.03 3.50 -5.45
C PRO A 65 -16.23 3.91 -3.99
N LEU A 66 -15.23 3.66 -3.16
CA LEU A 66 -15.30 4.00 -1.75
C LEU A 66 -15.23 5.52 -1.52
N ALA A 67 -14.36 6.20 -2.24
CA ALA A 67 -14.26 7.66 -2.19
C ALA A 67 -15.57 8.32 -2.62
N LYS A 68 -16.23 7.79 -3.64
CA LYS A 68 -17.54 8.27 -4.09
C LYS A 68 -18.60 8.09 -3.02
N LYS A 69 -18.63 6.91 -2.38
CA LYS A 69 -19.58 6.61 -1.31
C LYS A 69 -19.49 7.63 -0.16
N PHE A 70 -18.29 7.95 0.26
CA PHE A 70 -18.03 8.89 1.37
C PHE A 70 -17.85 10.34 0.93
N LYS A 71 -18.00 10.64 -0.37
CA LYS A 71 -17.84 11.96 -0.96
C LYS A 71 -16.47 12.58 -0.62
N LYS A 72 -15.42 11.79 -0.75
CA LYS A 72 -14.05 12.19 -0.44
C LYS A 72 -13.24 12.47 -1.71
N GLU A 73 -12.43 13.51 -1.64
CA GLU A 73 -11.36 13.73 -2.61
C GLU A 73 -10.18 12.85 -2.26
N LEU A 74 -9.49 12.35 -3.28
CA LEU A 74 -8.36 11.48 -3.12
C LEU A 74 -7.07 12.29 -3.10
N ILE A 75 -6.32 12.20 -2.00
CA ILE A 75 -5.01 12.84 -1.86
C ILE A 75 -3.98 11.89 -2.45
N ILE A 76 -3.22 12.34 -3.45
CA ILE A 76 -2.18 11.52 -4.08
C ILE A 76 -0.87 11.68 -3.33
N GLU A 77 -0.27 10.56 -2.93
CA GLU A 77 0.98 10.54 -2.17
C GLU A 77 1.99 9.58 -2.78
N ASN A 78 3.04 10.11 -3.37
CA ASN A 78 4.08 9.34 -4.06
C ASN A 78 4.81 8.33 -3.17
N ILE A 79 4.89 8.62 -1.87
CA ILE A 79 5.60 7.74 -0.92
C ILE A 79 5.01 6.34 -0.88
N PHE A 80 3.71 6.21 -1.15
CA PHE A 80 3.04 4.91 -1.14
C PHE A 80 3.02 4.21 -2.50
N THR A 81 3.91 4.57 -3.40
CA THR A 81 4.10 3.90 -4.69
C THR A 81 4.88 2.59 -4.50
N GLU A 82 4.57 1.59 -5.35
CA GLU A 82 5.18 0.26 -5.30
C GLU A 82 6.72 0.34 -5.37
N ILE A 83 7.36 -0.72 -4.90
CA ILE A 83 8.82 -0.84 -4.82
C ILE A 83 9.48 -0.34 -6.12
N PRO A 84 10.44 0.60 -6.02
CA PRO A 84 11.08 1.14 -7.21
C PRO A 84 12.03 0.12 -7.85
N SER A 85 12.01 0.06 -9.17
CA SER A 85 12.90 -0.79 -9.95
C SER A 85 13.54 0.01 -11.10
N PRO A 86 14.27 1.10 -10.79
CA PRO A 86 14.88 1.92 -11.82
C PRO A 86 15.94 1.13 -12.58
N ASN A 87 16.02 1.38 -13.88
CA ASN A 87 17.02 0.74 -14.77
C ASN A 87 16.90 -0.79 -14.87
N ILE A 88 15.77 -1.35 -14.44
CA ILE A 88 15.48 -2.78 -14.63
C ILE A 88 14.52 -2.93 -15.80
N GLU A 89 14.94 -3.69 -16.81
CA GLU A 89 14.09 -3.97 -17.96
C GLU A 89 12.83 -4.72 -17.55
N PRO A 90 11.67 -4.47 -18.20
CA PRO A 90 10.39 -5.11 -17.82
C PRO A 90 10.47 -6.63 -17.70
N GLU A 91 11.15 -7.30 -18.63
CA GLU A 91 11.30 -8.77 -18.61
C GLU A 91 12.12 -9.28 -17.43
N ASN A 92 12.93 -8.43 -16.81
CA ASN A 92 13.81 -8.79 -15.69
C ASN A 92 13.24 -8.44 -14.32
N LYS A 93 12.12 -7.73 -14.26
CA LYS A 93 11.58 -7.21 -12.99
C LYS A 93 11.19 -8.31 -12.02
N GLN A 94 10.58 -9.38 -12.47
CA GLN A 94 10.16 -10.49 -11.60
C GLN A 94 11.37 -11.18 -10.97
N GLU A 95 12.39 -11.44 -11.77
CA GLU A 95 13.63 -12.07 -11.29
C GLU A 95 14.37 -11.15 -10.32
N TRP A 96 14.44 -9.85 -10.65
CA TRP A 96 15.03 -8.84 -9.77
C TRP A 96 14.30 -8.81 -8.41
N LEU A 97 12.98 -8.81 -8.43
CA LEU A 97 12.19 -8.79 -7.19
C LEU A 97 12.47 -10.02 -6.33
N LYS A 98 12.55 -11.21 -6.94
CA LYS A 98 12.90 -12.43 -6.22
C LYS A 98 14.23 -12.31 -5.48
N LYS A 99 15.22 -11.70 -6.11
CA LYS A 99 16.53 -11.45 -5.48
C LYS A 99 16.41 -10.48 -4.30
N ILE A 100 15.67 -9.40 -4.47
CA ILE A 100 15.43 -8.43 -3.39
C ILE A 100 14.75 -9.12 -2.19
N LEU A 101 13.76 -9.94 -2.43
CA LEU A 101 13.01 -10.63 -1.36
C LEU A 101 13.86 -11.66 -0.60
N GLN A 102 14.94 -12.14 -1.18
CA GLN A 102 15.87 -13.08 -0.53
C GLN A 102 16.94 -12.37 0.33
N MET A 103 17.16 -11.08 0.10
CA MET A 103 18.16 -10.30 0.86
C MET A 103 17.69 -10.01 2.27
N ASN A 104 18.63 -9.95 3.20
CA ASN A 104 18.37 -9.36 4.51
C ASN A 104 18.22 -7.85 4.34
N LYS A 105 17.39 -7.23 5.16
CA LYS A 105 17.12 -5.78 5.06
C LYS A 105 18.39 -4.93 5.12
N ASN A 106 19.39 -5.36 5.87
CA ASN A 106 20.67 -4.66 5.97
C ASN A 106 21.51 -4.69 4.68
N ASP A 107 21.21 -5.61 3.77
CA ASP A 107 21.93 -5.80 2.51
C ASP A 107 21.20 -5.22 1.30
N LEU A 108 20.04 -4.60 1.51
CA LEU A 108 19.23 -4.03 0.44
C LEU A 108 19.94 -2.86 -0.23
N PRO A 109 19.73 -2.66 -1.56
CA PRO A 109 20.20 -1.44 -2.22
C PRO A 109 19.72 -0.18 -1.51
N GLU A 110 20.55 0.86 -1.55
CA GLU A 110 20.25 2.12 -0.86
C GLU A 110 18.90 2.72 -1.24
N ASN A 111 18.54 2.69 -2.53
CA ASN A 111 17.25 3.23 -2.99
C ASN A 111 16.05 2.47 -2.40
N ILE A 112 16.17 1.16 -2.19
CA ILE A 112 15.12 0.35 -1.58
C ILE A 112 15.03 0.62 -0.08
N THR A 113 16.18 0.71 0.59
CA THR A 113 16.22 1.07 2.02
C THR A 113 15.57 2.43 2.25
N LYS A 114 15.88 3.41 1.43
CA LYS A 114 15.32 4.75 1.52
C LYS A 114 13.82 4.77 1.24
N TRP A 115 13.38 4.04 0.22
CA TRP A 115 11.96 3.87 -0.08
C TRP A 115 11.19 3.31 1.13
N LYS A 116 11.71 2.25 1.75
CA LYS A 116 11.13 1.64 2.95
C LYS A 116 11.08 2.62 4.12
N GLU A 117 12.18 3.30 4.39
CA GLU A 117 12.27 4.28 5.47
C GLU A 117 11.28 5.44 5.29
N ASN A 118 11.10 5.90 4.06
CA ASN A 118 10.14 6.96 3.74
C ASN A 118 8.70 6.54 4.03
N ILE A 119 8.34 5.29 3.74
CA ILE A 119 7.01 4.75 4.04
C ILE A 119 6.76 4.78 5.54
N ILE A 120 7.70 4.30 6.33
CA ILE A 120 7.59 4.21 7.79
C ILE A 120 7.52 5.62 8.40
N SER A 121 8.43 6.50 8.00
CA SER A 121 8.49 7.87 8.48
C SER A 121 7.23 8.66 8.15
N LYS A 122 6.70 8.50 6.94
CA LYS A 122 5.44 9.15 6.55
C LYS A 122 4.27 8.64 7.38
N THR A 123 4.19 7.32 7.54
CA THR A 123 3.07 6.70 8.25
C THR A 123 3.01 7.15 9.71
N ILE A 124 4.16 7.18 10.41
CA ILE A 124 4.18 7.57 11.83
C ILE A 124 3.81 9.04 12.06
N THR A 125 3.87 9.87 11.02
CA THR A 125 3.55 11.30 11.14
C THR A 125 2.07 11.63 10.93
N PHE A 126 1.22 10.66 10.61
CA PHE A 126 -0.20 10.94 10.44
C PHE A 126 -0.81 11.46 11.74
N SER A 127 -1.58 12.52 11.62
CA SER A 127 -2.26 13.18 12.73
C SER A 127 -3.78 13.01 12.70
N GLU A 128 -4.29 12.32 11.70
CA GLU A 128 -5.72 12.03 11.54
C GLU A 128 -5.93 10.65 10.92
N ASP A 129 -7.06 10.04 11.24
CA ASP A 129 -7.42 8.75 10.68
C ASP A 129 -7.39 8.79 9.15
N SER A 130 -6.79 7.79 8.54
CA SER A 130 -6.57 7.78 7.09
C SER A 130 -6.76 6.39 6.50
N VAL A 131 -7.25 6.34 5.26
CA VAL A 131 -7.27 5.13 4.46
C VAL A 131 -6.35 5.33 3.25
N ILE A 132 -5.47 4.36 3.01
CA ILE A 132 -4.41 4.45 2.01
C ILE A 132 -4.53 3.30 1.02
N PHE A 133 -4.75 3.63 -0.26
CA PHE A 133 -4.81 2.66 -1.34
C PHE A 133 -3.42 2.52 -1.95
N THR A 134 -2.86 1.33 -1.85
CA THR A 134 -1.44 1.11 -2.15
C THR A 134 -1.16 -0.28 -2.71
N HIS A 135 0.02 -0.81 -2.45
CA HIS A 135 0.62 -1.93 -3.16
C HIS A 135 1.11 -3.03 -2.21
N PHE A 136 1.29 -4.21 -2.80
CA PHE A 136 1.80 -5.41 -2.14
C PHE A 136 3.08 -5.15 -1.34
N MET A 137 4.10 -4.55 -1.97
CA MET A 137 5.38 -4.38 -1.30
C MET A 137 5.39 -3.25 -0.29
N VAL A 138 4.57 -2.21 -0.48
CA VAL A 138 4.42 -1.13 0.52
C VAL A 138 3.89 -1.69 1.83
N ILE A 139 2.85 -2.50 1.77
CA ILE A 139 2.26 -3.15 2.96
C ILE A 139 3.29 -4.07 3.62
N ASN A 140 4.01 -4.87 2.82
CA ASN A 140 5.05 -5.76 3.33
C ASN A 140 6.21 -5.00 3.98
N ALA A 141 6.70 -3.93 3.37
CA ALA A 141 7.78 -3.13 3.92
C ALA A 141 7.41 -2.59 5.31
N LEU A 142 6.19 -2.12 5.46
CA LEU A 142 5.69 -1.60 6.73
C LEU A 142 5.54 -2.72 7.78
N LEU A 143 4.81 -3.77 7.47
CA LEU A 143 4.55 -4.86 8.43
C LEU A 143 5.82 -5.64 8.77
N SER A 144 6.72 -5.83 7.83
CA SER A 144 8.00 -6.48 8.09
C SER A 144 8.82 -5.69 9.12
N GLU A 145 8.80 -4.36 9.04
CA GLU A 145 9.49 -3.50 10.00
C GLU A 145 8.83 -3.55 11.37
N LEU A 146 7.52 -3.43 11.42
CA LEU A 146 6.75 -3.45 12.68
C LEU A 146 6.85 -4.79 13.39
N ASN A 147 7.02 -5.88 12.66
CA ASN A 147 7.18 -7.23 13.21
C ASN A 147 8.65 -7.66 13.36
N SER A 148 9.59 -6.75 13.16
CA SER A 148 11.04 -6.98 13.29
C SER A 148 11.54 -8.15 12.43
N GLU A 149 11.01 -8.29 11.24
CA GLU A 149 11.44 -9.31 10.30
C GLU A 149 12.79 -8.96 9.66
N THR A 150 13.56 -9.97 9.29
CA THR A 150 14.87 -9.76 8.66
C THR A 150 14.78 -9.45 7.17
N LYS A 151 13.64 -9.78 6.52
CA LYS A 151 13.41 -9.60 5.09
C LYS A 151 12.21 -8.68 4.84
N LEU A 152 12.13 -8.12 3.64
CA LEU A 152 11.00 -7.23 3.27
C LEU A 152 9.67 -7.97 3.19
N LEU A 153 9.67 -9.21 2.75
CA LEU A 153 8.43 -9.98 2.61
C LEU A 153 7.97 -10.49 3.98
N TYR A 154 6.79 -10.07 4.40
CA TYR A 154 6.15 -10.50 5.63
C TYR A 154 5.03 -11.51 5.36
N PHE A 155 4.19 -11.24 4.35
CA PHE A 155 3.07 -12.11 3.98
C PHE A 155 2.65 -11.84 2.53
N TYR A 156 1.65 -12.58 2.05
CA TYR A 156 1.10 -12.40 0.70
C TYR A 156 -0.31 -11.81 0.79
N PRO A 157 -0.45 -10.48 0.83
CA PRO A 157 -1.78 -9.87 0.85
C PRO A 157 -2.53 -10.11 -0.46
N ASP A 158 -3.78 -10.55 -0.36
CA ASP A 158 -4.65 -10.66 -1.53
C ASP A 158 -5.01 -9.29 -2.09
N TYR A 159 -5.53 -9.25 -3.31
CA TYR A 159 -6.12 -8.04 -3.86
C TYR A 159 -7.20 -7.52 -2.91
N THR A 160 -7.22 -6.21 -2.67
CA THR A 160 -8.12 -5.53 -1.73
C THR A 160 -7.98 -5.97 -0.26
N SER A 161 -6.89 -6.61 0.10
CA SER A 161 -6.53 -6.89 1.49
C SER A 161 -6.52 -5.61 2.32
N ILE A 162 -7.04 -5.70 3.54
CA ILE A 162 -7.15 -4.57 4.47
C ILE A 162 -6.24 -4.82 5.66
N VAL A 163 -5.35 -3.87 5.94
CA VAL A 163 -4.46 -3.89 7.09
C VAL A 163 -4.69 -2.63 7.90
N LYS A 164 -4.95 -2.79 9.18
CA LYS A 164 -5.21 -1.67 10.10
C LYS A 164 -4.04 -1.52 11.06
N ILE A 165 -3.56 -0.29 11.19
CA ILE A 165 -2.45 0.05 12.09
C ILE A 165 -2.92 1.19 12.98
N THR A 166 -2.58 1.13 14.27
CA THR A 166 -2.89 2.18 15.23
C THR A 166 -1.62 2.86 15.67
N ILE A 167 -1.64 4.19 15.71
CA ILE A 167 -0.53 5.02 16.16
C ILE A 167 -0.99 5.77 17.42
N GLU A 168 -0.20 5.74 18.46
CA GLU A 168 -0.46 6.47 19.69
C GLU A 168 0.85 7.05 20.21
N ASP A 169 0.85 8.33 20.53
CA ASP A 169 2.03 9.07 21.03
C ASP A 169 3.27 8.93 20.12
N GLY A 170 3.07 8.85 18.81
CA GLY A 170 4.16 8.71 17.85
C GLY A 170 4.75 7.31 17.77
N GLU A 171 4.05 6.31 18.29
CA GLU A 171 4.47 4.91 18.23
C GLU A 171 3.39 4.03 17.63
N PHE A 172 3.81 2.98 16.92
CA PHE A 172 2.89 1.97 16.41
C PHE A 172 2.51 1.01 17.55
N ILE A 173 1.22 0.90 17.86
CA ILE A 173 0.75 0.09 19.00
C ILE A 173 -0.02 -1.16 18.61
N ASN A 174 -0.67 -1.17 17.44
CA ASN A 174 -1.37 -2.33 16.90
C ASN A 174 -1.15 -2.43 15.40
N PHE A 175 -0.86 -3.65 14.92
CA PHE A 175 -0.59 -3.91 13.49
C PHE A 175 -0.73 -5.40 13.15
#